data_8a6fdcc54b64d5d8b8b7aae77c3f7636
#
_entry.id   8a6fdcc54b64d5d8b8b7aae77c3f7636
#
_cell.length_a   1.000
_cell.length_b   1.000
_cell.length_c   1.000
_cell.angle_alpha   90.00
_cell.angle_beta   90.00
_cell.angle_gamma   90.00
#
_symmetry.space_group_name_H-M   'P 1'
#
loop_
_entity.id
_entity.type
_entity.pdbx_description
1 polymer ?
#
loop_
_entity_poly.entity_id
_entity_poly.type
_entity_poly.pdbx_seq_one_letter_code
_entity_poly.pdbx_strand_id
1 'polypeptide(L)'
;MSLQIYNSLSDQKEPFNPVHEGQASLYVCGPTVYSDSHLGHAKAYVSFDVILRYLRFCGLKTLYVQNITDVGHLMGDADEGEDKLLKRARELNQEPMAVAESYSRRHFEAMDLLGVIRPDISPRATGHIPEQLEAIEKLLEHGLAYESNGSVYFEITKDPKYGELSNRKVEEMKSGARVKVRSEKRHPGDFALWKRAEPEHLMRWRDPFSGWGYPGWHTECAVMSTRYLGEEFDIHGGGMDLKFPHHECEIAQARGLEKPFARNWMHTNML
;
A
#
# COMPACT_ATOMS: atom_id res chain seq x y z
N MET A 1 -2.80 -9.75 -32.33
CA MET A 1 -2.10 -8.56 -31.79
C MET A 1 -1.73 -8.89 -30.36
N SER A 2 -0.47 -8.65 -29.95
CA SER A 2 -0.10 -8.82 -28.54
C SER A 2 -0.71 -7.69 -27.72
N LEU A 3 -1.27 -8.00 -26.55
CA LEU A 3 -1.73 -7.01 -25.58
C LEU A 3 -0.55 -6.13 -25.17
N GLN A 4 -0.75 -4.84 -25.18
CA GLN A 4 0.21 -3.85 -24.66
C GLN A 4 -0.41 -3.07 -23.52
N ILE A 5 0.38 -2.82 -22.48
CA ILE A 5 0.00 -2.00 -21.33
C ILE A 5 1.02 -0.87 -21.14
N TYR A 6 0.55 0.24 -20.58
CA TYR A 6 1.44 1.32 -20.17
C TYR A 6 1.97 1.04 -18.77
N ASN A 7 3.29 0.88 -18.66
CA ASN A 7 3.96 0.62 -17.39
C ASN A 7 4.51 1.92 -16.82
N SER A 8 4.00 2.34 -15.67
CA SER A 8 4.43 3.58 -15.00
C SER A 8 5.87 3.54 -14.47
N LEU A 9 6.46 2.33 -14.35
CA LEU A 9 7.85 2.17 -13.91
C LEU A 9 8.82 2.53 -15.04
N SER A 10 8.58 2.03 -16.26
CA SER A 10 9.40 2.34 -17.44
C SER A 10 8.94 3.60 -18.18
N ASP A 11 7.73 4.11 -17.85
CA ASP A 11 7.05 5.24 -18.53
C ASP A 11 6.79 4.94 -20.03
N GLN A 12 6.55 3.68 -20.38
CA GLN A 12 6.37 3.22 -21.77
C GLN A 12 5.22 2.21 -21.91
N LYS A 13 4.73 2.07 -23.16
CA LYS A 13 3.86 0.96 -23.54
C LYS A 13 4.72 -0.26 -23.83
N GLU A 14 4.43 -1.36 -23.15
CA GLU A 14 5.16 -2.61 -23.24
C GLU A 14 4.22 -3.78 -23.58
N PRO A 15 4.72 -4.84 -24.26
CA PRO A 15 3.96 -6.07 -24.41
C PRO A 15 3.66 -6.68 -23.05
N PHE A 16 2.41 -7.04 -22.82
CA PHE A 16 2.03 -7.75 -21.59
C PHE A 16 2.46 -9.21 -21.68
N ASN A 17 3.45 -9.57 -20.87
CA ASN A 17 3.95 -10.94 -20.74
C ASN A 17 3.65 -11.43 -19.32
N PRO A 18 2.62 -12.27 -19.12
CA PRO A 18 2.23 -12.72 -17.78
C PRO A 18 3.33 -13.56 -17.14
N VAL A 19 3.41 -13.52 -15.80
CA VAL A 19 4.31 -14.36 -15.00
C VAL A 19 4.03 -15.84 -15.24
N HIS A 20 2.74 -16.19 -15.32
CA HIS A 20 2.28 -17.54 -15.61
C HIS A 20 1.46 -17.56 -16.90
N GLU A 21 1.83 -18.41 -17.84
CA GLU A 21 1.13 -18.53 -19.13
C GLU A 21 -0.38 -18.76 -18.94
N GLY A 22 -1.19 -18.01 -19.67
CA GLY A 22 -2.66 -18.09 -19.60
C GLY A 22 -3.29 -17.49 -18.35
N GLN A 23 -2.51 -16.85 -17.47
CA GLN A 23 -3.01 -16.24 -16.24
C GLN A 23 -2.61 -14.76 -16.17
N ALA A 24 -3.31 -13.98 -15.33
CA ALA A 24 -2.92 -12.62 -14.99
C ALA A 24 -3.27 -12.33 -13.53
N SER A 25 -2.30 -11.88 -12.78
CA SER A 25 -2.40 -11.54 -11.36
C SER A 25 -2.39 -10.03 -11.17
N LEU A 26 -3.40 -9.51 -10.45
CA LEU A 26 -3.55 -8.08 -10.19
C LEU A 26 -3.64 -7.83 -8.70
N TYR A 27 -2.82 -6.90 -8.21
CA TYR A 27 -3.02 -6.26 -6.93
C TYR A 27 -3.38 -4.79 -7.15
N VAL A 28 -4.47 -4.33 -6.57
CA VAL A 28 -4.87 -2.92 -6.60
C VAL A 28 -5.02 -2.43 -5.18
N CYS A 29 -4.32 -1.34 -4.84
CA CYS A 29 -4.44 -0.74 -3.52
C CYS A 29 -5.90 -0.37 -3.24
N GLY A 30 -6.39 -0.88 -2.12
CA GLY A 30 -7.77 -0.70 -1.69
C GLY A 30 -7.99 0.57 -0.86
N PRO A 31 -9.23 0.81 -0.42
CA PRO A 31 -9.58 2.00 0.34
C PRO A 31 -9.11 1.93 1.79
N THR A 32 -8.83 3.09 2.37
CA THR A 32 -8.81 3.26 3.82
C THR A 32 -10.24 3.47 4.32
N VAL A 33 -10.71 2.58 5.18
CA VAL A 33 -12.13 2.44 5.52
C VAL A 33 -12.53 3.30 6.74
N TYR A 34 -12.37 4.60 6.65
CA TYR A 34 -12.81 5.58 7.65
C TYR A 34 -13.94 6.51 7.17
N SER A 35 -14.24 6.50 5.86
CA SER A 35 -15.26 7.34 5.24
C SER A 35 -15.89 6.64 4.03
N ASP A 36 -16.96 7.22 3.49
CA ASP A 36 -17.58 6.74 2.26
C ASP A 36 -16.67 6.89 1.06
N SER A 37 -16.86 6.00 0.09
CA SER A 37 -16.23 6.12 -1.22
C SER A 37 -16.71 7.38 -1.94
N HIS A 38 -15.78 8.07 -2.61
CA HIS A 38 -16.05 9.25 -3.42
C HIS A 38 -15.72 8.99 -4.90
N LEU A 39 -15.96 9.98 -5.77
CA LEU A 39 -15.73 9.85 -7.21
C LEU A 39 -14.31 9.44 -7.60
N GLY A 40 -13.30 9.84 -6.81
CA GLY A 40 -11.91 9.39 -7.01
C GLY A 40 -11.78 7.87 -6.88
N HIS A 41 -12.38 7.28 -5.84
CA HIS A 41 -12.45 5.82 -5.68
C HIS A 41 -13.20 5.16 -6.84
N ALA A 42 -14.37 5.71 -7.21
CA ALA A 42 -15.15 5.20 -8.34
C ALA A 42 -14.33 5.17 -9.63
N LYS A 43 -13.65 6.27 -9.96
CA LYS A 43 -12.80 6.36 -11.15
C LYS A 43 -11.68 5.32 -11.14
N ALA A 44 -10.96 5.20 -10.02
CA ALA A 44 -9.86 4.25 -9.90
C ALA A 44 -10.35 2.81 -10.12
N TYR A 45 -11.37 2.39 -9.37
CA TYR A 45 -11.82 1.00 -9.42
C TYR A 45 -12.59 0.63 -10.68
N VAL A 46 -13.35 1.54 -11.29
CA VAL A 46 -13.93 1.34 -12.62
C VAL A 46 -12.83 1.19 -13.67
N SER A 47 -11.74 1.96 -13.58
CA SER A 47 -10.62 1.82 -14.52
C SER A 47 -9.95 0.47 -14.42
N PHE A 48 -9.70 -0.03 -13.21
CA PHE A 48 -9.14 -1.37 -13.01
C PHE A 48 -10.13 -2.48 -13.35
N ASP A 49 -11.43 -2.27 -13.17
CA ASP A 49 -12.46 -3.20 -13.64
C ASP A 49 -12.45 -3.37 -15.16
N VAL A 50 -12.27 -2.28 -15.92
CA VAL A 50 -12.10 -2.35 -17.37
C VAL A 50 -10.86 -3.16 -17.75
N ILE A 51 -9.73 -2.96 -17.06
CA ILE A 51 -8.49 -3.73 -17.28
C ILE A 51 -8.74 -5.22 -16.99
N LEU A 52 -9.35 -5.54 -15.86
CA LEU A 52 -9.67 -6.90 -15.45
C LEU A 52 -10.57 -7.61 -16.47
N ARG A 53 -11.64 -6.94 -16.91
CA ARG A 53 -12.56 -7.47 -17.94
C ARG A 53 -11.83 -7.69 -19.26
N TYR A 54 -10.95 -6.78 -19.65
CA TYR A 54 -10.20 -6.90 -20.89
C TYR A 54 -9.19 -8.07 -20.85
N LEU A 55 -8.49 -8.27 -19.73
CA LEU A 55 -7.62 -9.43 -19.54
C LEU A 55 -8.41 -10.75 -19.68
N ARG A 56 -9.61 -10.82 -19.07
CA ARG A 56 -10.52 -11.96 -19.21
C ARG A 56 -11.02 -12.15 -20.64
N PHE A 57 -11.34 -11.06 -21.34
CA PHE A 57 -11.71 -11.09 -22.76
C PHE A 57 -10.58 -11.62 -23.66
N CYS A 58 -9.33 -11.32 -23.31
CA CYS A 58 -8.15 -11.90 -23.98
C CYS A 58 -7.91 -13.39 -23.65
N GLY A 59 -8.78 -14.01 -22.87
CA GLY A 59 -8.69 -15.43 -22.49
C GLY A 59 -7.80 -15.74 -21.29
N LEU A 60 -7.35 -14.72 -20.55
CA LEU A 60 -6.52 -14.93 -19.38
C LEU A 60 -7.37 -15.24 -18.14
N LYS A 61 -6.92 -16.19 -17.34
CA LYS A 61 -7.45 -16.49 -16.01
C LYS A 61 -6.93 -15.45 -15.03
N THR A 62 -7.79 -14.68 -14.42
CA THR A 62 -7.35 -13.59 -13.54
C THR A 62 -7.44 -13.98 -12.07
N LEU A 63 -6.49 -13.52 -11.27
CA LEU A 63 -6.57 -13.45 -9.80
C LEU A 63 -6.46 -11.99 -9.40
N TYR A 64 -7.54 -11.44 -8.87
CA TYR A 64 -7.64 -10.04 -8.49
C TYR A 64 -7.67 -9.88 -6.97
N VAL A 65 -6.67 -9.22 -6.42
CA VAL A 65 -6.53 -8.91 -4.99
C VAL A 65 -6.65 -7.41 -4.79
N GLN A 66 -7.49 -7.00 -3.83
CA GLN A 66 -7.62 -5.62 -3.40
C GLN A 66 -7.74 -5.59 -1.88
N ASN A 67 -6.81 -4.94 -1.21
CA ASN A 67 -6.80 -4.88 0.25
C ASN A 67 -7.87 -3.93 0.82
N ILE A 68 -8.06 -4.06 2.12
CA ILE A 68 -8.76 -3.09 2.96
C ILE A 68 -7.75 -2.56 3.99
N THR A 69 -7.44 -1.27 3.92
CA THR A 69 -6.63 -0.60 4.94
C THR A 69 -7.51 -0.20 6.11
N ASP A 70 -7.45 -1.00 7.16
CA ASP A 70 -8.25 -0.86 8.37
C ASP A 70 -7.43 -0.50 9.61
N VAL A 71 -6.19 -0.02 9.43
CA VAL A 71 -5.28 0.47 10.48
C VAL A 71 -4.15 1.32 9.88
N GLY A 72 -3.50 2.13 10.69
CA GLY A 72 -2.16 2.68 10.39
C GLY A 72 -2.09 3.83 9.40
N HIS A 73 -3.21 4.30 8.85
CA HIS A 73 -3.21 5.40 7.89
C HIS A 73 -3.40 6.75 8.60
N LEU A 74 -2.31 7.50 8.72
CA LEU A 74 -2.30 8.77 9.44
C LEU A 74 -2.80 9.94 8.58
N MET A 75 -3.23 11.01 9.26
CA MET A 75 -3.69 12.24 8.59
C MET A 75 -2.56 12.87 7.75
N GLY A 76 -2.92 13.35 6.54
CA GLY A 76 -1.98 14.02 5.64
C GLY A 76 -1.04 13.08 4.88
N ASP A 77 -1.32 11.76 4.89
CA ASP A 77 -0.54 10.71 4.18
C ASP A 77 0.97 10.74 4.55
N ALA A 78 1.24 11.15 5.78
CA ALA A 78 2.56 11.25 6.39
C ALA A 78 2.69 10.27 7.57
N ASP A 79 3.91 10.13 8.08
CA ASP A 79 4.16 9.32 9.29
C ASP A 79 3.79 10.05 10.58
N GLU A 80 3.17 11.22 10.49
CA GLU A 80 2.78 12.05 11.62
C GLU A 80 1.29 12.39 11.56
N GLY A 81 0.70 12.53 12.72
CA GLY A 81 -0.70 12.89 12.85
C GLY A 81 -1.51 11.80 13.53
N GLU A 82 -2.79 12.03 13.58
CA GLU A 82 -3.75 11.12 14.14
C GLU A 82 -4.17 10.07 13.10
N ASP A 83 -4.36 8.82 13.52
CA ASP A 83 -4.92 7.77 12.68
C ASP A 83 -6.34 8.16 12.23
N LYS A 84 -6.58 8.10 10.91
CA LYS A 84 -7.86 8.50 10.27
C LYS A 84 -9.03 7.69 10.82
N LEU A 85 -8.84 6.39 11.03
CA LEU A 85 -9.87 5.50 11.54
C LEU A 85 -10.18 5.77 13.02
N LEU A 86 -9.14 5.96 13.86
CA LEU A 86 -9.33 6.28 15.28
C LEU A 86 -10.02 7.64 15.48
N LYS A 87 -9.65 8.62 14.67
CA LYS A 87 -10.34 9.92 14.67
C LYS A 87 -11.82 9.74 14.35
N ARG A 88 -12.13 8.99 13.29
CA ARG A 88 -13.51 8.74 12.88
C ARG A 88 -14.29 7.96 13.93
N ALA A 89 -13.67 6.98 14.55
CA ALA A 89 -14.29 6.19 15.63
C ALA A 89 -14.69 7.06 16.82
N ARG A 90 -13.82 8.02 17.21
CA ARG A 90 -14.17 8.98 18.27
C ARG A 90 -15.29 9.93 17.88
N GLU A 91 -15.28 10.47 16.64
CA GLU A 91 -16.36 11.33 16.14
C GLU A 91 -17.72 10.62 16.16
N LEU A 92 -17.74 9.32 15.87
CA LEU A 92 -18.95 8.51 15.86
C LEU A 92 -19.27 7.86 17.22
N ASN A 93 -18.39 8.00 18.21
CA ASN A 93 -18.47 7.28 19.49
C ASN A 93 -18.67 5.76 19.31
N GLN A 94 -17.85 5.16 18.45
CA GLN A 94 -17.89 3.74 18.10
C GLN A 94 -16.50 3.11 18.22
N GLU A 95 -16.47 1.77 18.35
CA GLU A 95 -15.24 1.01 18.28
C GLU A 95 -14.60 1.11 16.88
N PRO A 96 -13.26 1.30 16.76
CA PRO A 96 -12.59 1.44 15.47
C PRO A 96 -12.89 0.31 14.50
N MET A 97 -12.90 -0.94 14.95
CA MET A 97 -13.20 -2.09 14.10
C MET A 97 -14.64 -2.09 13.59
N ALA A 98 -15.60 -1.57 14.38
CA ALA A 98 -16.99 -1.43 13.93
C ALA A 98 -17.11 -0.36 12.83
N VAL A 99 -16.35 0.73 12.94
CA VAL A 99 -16.25 1.77 11.92
C VAL A 99 -15.64 1.19 10.63
N ALA A 100 -14.49 0.49 10.75
CA ALA A 100 -13.81 -0.12 9.62
C ALA A 100 -14.72 -1.12 8.89
N GLU A 101 -15.44 -1.97 9.62
CA GLU A 101 -16.38 -2.93 9.06
C GLU A 101 -17.55 -2.25 8.35
N SER A 102 -18.13 -1.21 8.95
CA SER A 102 -19.23 -0.45 8.37
C SER A 102 -18.83 0.19 7.03
N TYR A 103 -17.70 0.91 6.98
CA TYR A 103 -17.24 1.56 5.76
C TYR A 103 -16.72 0.56 4.70
N SER A 104 -16.18 -0.59 5.12
CA SER A 104 -15.84 -1.67 4.19
C SER A 104 -17.06 -2.19 3.44
N ARG A 105 -18.18 -2.44 4.15
CA ARG A 105 -19.43 -2.86 3.51
C ARG A 105 -19.96 -1.80 2.56
N ARG A 106 -20.01 -0.54 3.00
CA ARG A 106 -20.49 0.59 2.19
C ARG A 106 -19.61 0.80 0.95
N HIS A 107 -18.29 0.56 1.05
CA HIS A 107 -17.41 0.58 -0.10
C HIS A 107 -17.82 -0.47 -1.14
N PHE A 108 -17.98 -1.73 -0.72
CA PHE A 108 -18.37 -2.80 -1.63
C PHE A 108 -19.76 -2.57 -2.22
N GLU A 109 -20.74 -2.10 -1.44
CA GLU A 109 -22.06 -1.73 -1.91
C GLU A 109 -22.01 -0.63 -2.98
N ALA A 110 -21.18 0.41 -2.77
CA ALA A 110 -20.99 1.47 -3.75
C ALA A 110 -20.35 0.95 -5.04
N MET A 111 -19.38 0.03 -4.95
CA MET A 111 -18.75 -0.58 -6.14
C MET A 111 -19.71 -1.52 -6.87
N ASP A 112 -20.54 -2.26 -6.16
CA ASP A 112 -21.61 -3.10 -6.76
C ASP A 112 -22.60 -2.25 -7.57
N LEU A 113 -23.01 -1.08 -7.04
CA LEU A 113 -23.88 -0.14 -7.77
C LEU A 113 -23.26 0.37 -9.07
N LEU A 114 -21.94 0.46 -9.13
CA LEU A 114 -21.20 0.84 -10.35
C LEU A 114 -20.93 -0.35 -11.28
N GLY A 115 -21.33 -1.58 -10.89
CA GLY A 115 -21.09 -2.79 -11.65
C GLY A 115 -19.62 -3.24 -11.68
N VAL A 116 -18.80 -2.74 -10.74
CA VAL A 116 -17.39 -3.14 -10.59
C VAL A 116 -17.32 -4.58 -10.06
N ILE A 117 -16.50 -5.40 -10.70
CA ILE A 117 -16.28 -6.78 -10.25
C ILE A 117 -15.56 -6.76 -8.89
N ARG A 118 -16.11 -7.45 -7.92
CA ARG A 118 -15.48 -7.62 -6.62
C ARG A 118 -14.14 -8.35 -6.74
N PRO A 119 -13.14 -8.02 -5.92
CA PRO A 119 -11.90 -8.78 -5.85
C PRO A 119 -12.16 -10.23 -5.48
N ASP A 120 -11.30 -11.12 -5.98
CA ASP A 120 -11.32 -12.53 -5.58
C ASP A 120 -10.87 -12.68 -4.11
N ILE A 121 -9.94 -11.79 -3.67
CA ILE A 121 -9.46 -11.74 -2.29
C ILE A 121 -9.38 -10.27 -1.84
N SER A 122 -9.94 -9.98 -0.66
CA SER A 122 -9.84 -8.65 -0.02
C SER A 122 -9.16 -8.79 1.35
N PRO A 123 -7.83 -8.86 1.40
CA PRO A 123 -7.10 -8.99 2.65
C PRO A 123 -7.18 -7.69 3.47
N ARG A 124 -7.22 -7.83 4.79
CA ARG A 124 -7.21 -6.71 5.73
C ARG A 124 -5.81 -6.52 6.32
N ALA A 125 -5.38 -5.29 6.48
CA ALA A 125 -4.09 -4.98 7.10
C ALA A 125 -4.00 -5.56 8.53
N THR A 126 -5.07 -5.44 9.31
CA THR A 126 -5.14 -6.02 10.68
C THR A 126 -5.05 -7.54 10.71
N GLY A 127 -5.42 -8.22 9.64
CA GLY A 127 -5.34 -9.68 9.50
C GLY A 127 -3.94 -10.19 9.14
N HIS A 128 -2.96 -9.30 8.89
CA HIS A 128 -1.62 -9.64 8.40
C HIS A 128 -0.50 -9.07 9.27
N ILE A 129 -0.79 -8.79 10.54
CA ILE A 129 0.20 -8.26 11.50
C ILE A 129 1.43 -9.15 11.64
N PRO A 130 1.31 -10.49 11.79
CA PRO A 130 2.49 -11.36 11.90
C PRO A 130 3.40 -11.27 10.68
N GLU A 131 2.83 -11.32 9.48
CA GLU A 131 3.61 -11.25 8.23
C GLU A 131 4.28 -9.88 8.03
N GLN A 132 3.63 -8.80 8.49
CA GLN A 132 4.23 -7.46 8.47
C GLN A 132 5.42 -7.38 9.43
N LEU A 133 5.28 -7.88 10.66
CA LEU A 133 6.38 -7.93 11.62
C LEU A 133 7.55 -8.78 11.10
N GLU A 134 7.28 -9.95 10.51
CA GLU A 134 8.31 -10.80 9.90
C GLU A 134 9.07 -10.07 8.77
N ALA A 135 8.35 -9.33 7.93
CA ALA A 135 8.96 -8.53 6.87
C ALA A 135 9.87 -7.43 7.43
N ILE A 136 9.41 -6.75 8.49
CA ILE A 136 10.17 -5.69 9.17
C ILE A 136 11.44 -6.23 9.81
N GLU A 137 11.36 -7.38 10.50
CA GLU A 137 12.52 -8.05 11.09
C GLU A 137 13.57 -8.36 10.02
N LYS A 138 13.17 -8.89 8.86
CA LYS A 138 14.09 -9.15 7.74
C LYS A 138 14.72 -7.87 7.20
N LEU A 139 13.97 -6.77 7.08
CA LEU A 139 14.53 -5.49 6.64
C LEU A 139 15.54 -4.92 7.65
N LEU A 140 15.33 -5.14 8.95
CA LEU A 140 16.30 -4.81 10.00
C LEU A 140 17.57 -5.68 9.88
N GLU A 141 17.41 -6.98 9.69
CA GLU A 141 18.54 -7.93 9.49
C GLU A 141 19.37 -7.56 8.25
N HIS A 142 18.73 -7.12 7.16
CA HIS A 142 19.40 -6.67 5.93
C HIS A 142 20.01 -5.27 6.06
N GLY A 143 19.83 -4.59 7.21
CA GLY A 143 20.38 -3.25 7.46
C GLY A 143 19.71 -2.12 6.68
N LEU A 144 18.50 -2.35 6.14
CA LEU A 144 17.70 -1.38 5.39
C LEU A 144 16.68 -0.64 6.25
N ALA A 145 16.48 -1.11 7.47
CA ALA A 145 15.63 -0.48 8.46
C ALA A 145 16.41 -0.23 9.76
N TYR A 146 15.87 0.63 10.61
CA TYR A 146 16.44 0.93 11.92
C TYR A 146 15.34 1.26 12.93
N GLU A 147 15.63 0.96 14.19
CA GLU A 147 14.77 1.34 15.31
C GLU A 147 15.10 2.75 15.80
N SER A 148 14.07 3.51 16.14
CA SER A 148 14.16 4.81 16.80
C SER A 148 12.95 5.06 17.68
N ASN A 149 13.18 5.30 18.97
CA ASN A 149 12.14 5.56 19.98
C ASN A 149 11.00 4.52 20.02
N GLY A 150 11.32 3.25 19.73
CA GLY A 150 10.36 2.14 19.70
C GLY A 150 9.52 2.06 18.42
N SER A 151 9.78 2.91 17.43
CA SER A 151 9.28 2.79 16.06
C SER A 151 10.38 2.24 15.14
N VAL A 152 9.99 1.66 14.01
CA VAL A 152 10.92 1.15 13.00
C VAL A 152 10.71 1.93 11.70
N TYR A 153 11.80 2.39 11.11
CA TYR A 153 11.83 3.18 9.88
C TYR A 153 12.66 2.49 8.80
N PHE A 154 12.22 2.57 7.56
CA PHE A 154 13.03 2.22 6.41
C PHE A 154 13.99 3.38 6.08
N GLU A 155 15.28 3.07 5.88
CA GLU A 155 16.34 4.04 5.57
C GLU A 155 16.49 4.19 4.06
N ILE A 156 15.79 5.17 3.47
CA ILE A 156 15.73 5.32 2.00
C ILE A 156 17.11 5.53 1.36
N THR A 157 18.09 6.07 2.11
CA THR A 157 19.46 6.28 1.63
C THR A 157 20.22 4.98 1.40
N LYS A 158 19.72 3.86 1.91
CA LYS A 158 20.26 2.52 1.70
C LYS A 158 19.74 1.84 0.44
N ASP A 159 18.64 2.33 -0.14
CA ASP A 159 18.13 1.86 -1.42
C ASP A 159 18.59 2.80 -2.54
N PRO A 160 19.62 2.42 -3.35
CA PRO A 160 20.17 3.29 -4.40
C PRO A 160 19.19 3.57 -5.54
N LYS A 161 18.07 2.82 -5.60
CA LYS A 161 17.02 2.96 -6.61
C LYS A 161 15.75 3.63 -6.07
N TYR A 162 15.75 4.09 -4.81
CA TYR A 162 14.59 4.79 -4.26
C TYR A 162 14.28 6.04 -5.09
N GLY A 163 13.02 6.16 -5.52
CA GLY A 163 12.57 7.23 -6.42
C GLY A 163 12.48 6.82 -7.89
N GLU A 164 12.79 5.56 -8.25
CA GLU A 164 12.76 5.05 -9.62
C GLU A 164 11.37 5.14 -10.25
N LEU A 165 10.33 4.73 -9.51
CA LEU A 165 8.94 4.79 -9.99
C LEU A 165 8.44 6.23 -10.16
N SER A 166 8.74 7.08 -9.18
CA SER A 166 8.25 8.47 -9.14
C SER A 166 9.12 9.45 -9.91
N ASN A 167 10.27 9.01 -10.40
CA ASN A 167 11.31 9.84 -11.02
C ASN A 167 11.78 10.98 -10.08
N ARG A 168 11.93 10.68 -8.78
CA ARG A 168 12.37 11.63 -7.74
C ARG A 168 13.74 11.26 -7.21
N LYS A 169 14.56 12.27 -6.94
CA LYS A 169 15.89 12.06 -6.33
C LYS A 169 15.83 12.26 -4.82
N VAL A 170 16.48 11.36 -4.08
CA VAL A 170 16.53 11.40 -2.60
C VAL A 170 17.07 12.75 -2.09
N GLU A 171 18.06 13.34 -2.77
CA GLU A 171 18.65 14.62 -2.41
C GLU A 171 17.64 15.77 -2.49
N GLU A 172 16.72 15.73 -3.46
CA GLU A 172 15.69 16.75 -3.67
C GLU A 172 14.60 16.68 -2.62
N MET A 173 14.39 15.51 -1.99
CA MET A 173 13.40 15.33 -0.93
C MET A 173 13.78 16.08 0.36
N LYS A 174 15.05 16.41 0.57
CA LYS A 174 15.52 17.21 1.71
C LYS A 174 15.04 18.66 1.66
N SER A 175 14.89 19.23 0.47
CA SER A 175 14.58 20.66 0.30
C SER A 175 13.07 20.97 0.38
N GLY A 176 12.20 19.97 0.22
CA GLY A 176 10.73 20.11 0.24
C GLY A 176 10.08 19.94 1.62
N ALA A 177 10.83 19.52 2.62
CA ALA A 177 10.30 19.25 3.96
C ALA A 177 10.04 20.57 4.72
N ARG A 178 8.88 21.20 4.47
CA ARG A 178 8.33 22.28 5.32
C ARG A 178 7.88 21.78 6.70
N VAL A 179 7.96 20.48 6.95
CA VAL A 179 7.59 19.84 8.22
C VAL A 179 8.85 19.70 9.07
N LYS A 180 8.78 20.03 10.36
CA LYS A 180 9.84 19.76 11.32
C LYS A 180 10.16 18.27 11.25
N VAL A 181 11.35 17.92 10.77
CA VAL A 181 11.85 16.55 10.80
C VAL A 181 11.79 16.08 12.25
N ARG A 182 11.07 15.02 12.55
CA ARG A 182 11.13 14.40 13.87
C ARG A 182 12.57 14.03 14.15
N SER A 183 13.03 14.27 15.35
CA SER A 183 14.36 13.87 15.84
C SER A 183 14.59 12.34 15.73
N GLU A 184 13.56 11.59 15.40
CA GLU A 184 13.53 10.12 15.29
C GLU A 184 14.04 9.60 13.94
N LYS A 185 13.86 10.38 12.84
CA LYS A 185 14.27 9.95 11.49
C LYS A 185 15.71 10.38 11.19
N ARG A 186 16.49 9.47 10.60
CA ARG A 186 17.84 9.74 10.11
C ARG A 186 17.83 10.65 8.87
N HIS A 187 16.82 10.42 8.01
CA HIS A 187 16.58 11.23 6.80
C HIS A 187 15.10 11.62 6.73
N PRO A 188 14.74 12.85 6.28
CA PRO A 188 13.34 13.29 6.19
C PRO A 188 12.43 12.40 5.36
N GLY A 189 13.00 11.75 4.33
CA GLY A 189 12.29 10.84 3.45
C GLY A 189 12.12 9.41 3.99
N ASP A 190 12.77 9.06 5.11
CA ASP A 190 12.57 7.75 5.72
C ASP A 190 11.11 7.58 6.09
N PHE A 191 10.57 6.36 5.93
CA PHE A 191 9.17 6.11 6.20
C PHE A 191 8.99 5.03 7.27
N ALA A 192 7.89 5.15 8.02
CA ALA A 192 7.61 4.21 9.09
C ALA A 192 7.18 2.86 8.54
N LEU A 193 7.82 1.80 9.03
CA LEU A 193 7.41 0.41 8.85
C LEU A 193 6.53 -0.06 10.00
N TRP A 194 6.88 0.36 11.23
CA TRP A 194 6.15 0.09 12.46
C TRP A 194 6.18 1.32 13.36
N LYS A 195 5.05 1.67 13.92
CA LYS A 195 4.91 2.82 14.83
C LYS A 195 4.68 2.33 16.25
N ARG A 196 5.45 2.88 17.20
CA ARG A 196 5.13 2.73 18.62
C ARG A 196 3.75 3.31 18.91
N ALA A 197 2.92 2.54 19.60
CA ALA A 197 1.59 2.98 20.04
C ALA A 197 1.65 3.69 21.38
N GLU A 198 1.00 4.86 21.45
CA GLU A 198 0.71 5.50 22.72
C GLU A 198 -0.37 4.70 23.48
N PRO A 199 -0.47 4.82 24.83
CA PRO A 199 -1.43 4.05 25.63
C PRO A 199 -2.89 4.18 25.16
N GLU A 200 -3.24 5.32 24.58
CA GLU A 200 -4.58 5.65 24.08
C GLU A 200 -4.89 5.08 22.71
N HIS A 201 -3.87 4.55 22.00
CA HIS A 201 -4.07 3.97 20.68
C HIS A 201 -4.76 2.61 20.79
N LEU A 202 -6.05 2.56 20.40
CA LEU A 202 -6.90 1.38 20.59
C LEU A 202 -6.50 0.21 19.68
N MET A 203 -6.03 0.51 18.45
CA MET A 203 -5.61 -0.50 17.48
C MET A 203 -4.10 -0.69 17.54
N ARG A 204 -3.65 -1.57 18.42
CA ARG A 204 -2.23 -1.86 18.66
C ARG A 204 -2.01 -3.33 18.95
N TRP A 205 -0.86 -3.81 18.57
CA TRP A 205 -0.45 -5.20 18.72
C TRP A 205 0.86 -5.30 19.49
N ARG A 206 1.09 -6.47 20.07
CA ARG A 206 2.38 -6.79 20.68
C ARG A 206 3.44 -6.84 19.61
N ASP A 207 4.58 -6.22 19.86
CA ASP A 207 5.73 -6.18 18.97
C ASP A 207 7.05 -6.34 19.75
N PRO A 208 8.14 -6.74 19.08
CA PRO A 208 9.44 -6.91 19.73
C PRO A 208 10.20 -5.59 19.96
N PHE A 209 9.74 -4.46 19.40
CA PHE A 209 10.48 -3.18 19.37
C PHE A 209 10.13 -2.26 20.54
N SER A 210 8.85 -2.11 20.82
CA SER A 210 8.35 -1.20 21.87
C SER A 210 7.38 -1.87 22.83
N GLY A 211 7.05 -3.14 22.56
CA GLY A 211 6.05 -3.91 23.27
C GLY A 211 4.62 -3.67 22.79
N TRP A 212 4.28 -2.50 22.26
CA TRP A 212 2.99 -2.17 21.64
C TRP A 212 3.14 -1.18 20.51
N GLY A 213 2.66 -1.54 19.31
CA GLY A 213 2.71 -0.70 18.14
C GLY A 213 1.65 -1.07 17.10
N TYR A 214 1.74 -0.44 15.95
CA TYR A 214 0.87 -0.66 14.80
C TYR A 214 1.66 -0.49 13.49
N PRO A 215 1.23 -1.11 12.37
CA PRO A 215 1.96 -1.06 11.12
C PRO A 215 1.98 0.34 10.53
N GLY A 216 3.07 0.67 9.84
CA GLY A 216 3.11 1.80 8.92
C GLY A 216 2.32 1.47 7.65
N TRP A 217 1.63 2.45 7.12
CA TRP A 217 0.74 2.28 5.95
C TRP A 217 1.41 1.63 4.73
N HIS A 218 2.70 1.88 4.51
CA HIS A 218 3.41 1.38 3.32
C HIS A 218 3.82 -0.11 3.42
N THR A 219 3.77 -0.72 4.61
CA THR A 219 4.14 -2.12 4.81
C THR A 219 3.01 -3.08 4.43
N GLU A 220 1.77 -2.63 4.55
CA GLU A 220 0.58 -3.44 4.35
C GLU A 220 0.53 -4.06 2.95
N CYS A 221 0.55 -3.22 1.92
CA CYS A 221 0.41 -3.67 0.53
C CYS A 221 1.62 -4.46 0.04
N ALA A 222 2.84 -4.09 0.46
CA ALA A 222 4.04 -4.84 0.13
C ALA A 222 3.98 -6.31 0.62
N VAL A 223 3.41 -6.51 1.80
CA VAL A 223 3.26 -7.83 2.41
C VAL A 223 2.06 -8.57 1.84
N MET A 224 0.88 -7.94 1.79
CA MET A 224 -0.34 -8.60 1.35
C MET A 224 -0.31 -8.98 -0.13
N SER A 225 0.28 -8.15 -1.00
CA SER A 225 0.41 -8.47 -2.43
C SER A 225 1.22 -9.75 -2.65
N THR A 226 2.40 -9.84 -2.04
CA THR A 226 3.27 -11.01 -2.19
C THR A 226 2.71 -12.25 -1.48
N ARG A 227 1.93 -12.08 -0.41
CA ARG A 227 1.29 -13.19 0.30
C ARG A 227 0.28 -13.93 -0.57
N TYR A 228 -0.47 -13.21 -1.40
CA TYR A 228 -1.56 -13.80 -2.19
C TYR A 228 -1.22 -14.03 -3.66
N LEU A 229 -0.32 -13.23 -4.23
CA LEU A 229 0.04 -13.32 -5.64
C LEU A 229 1.42 -13.96 -5.89
N GLY A 230 2.18 -14.24 -4.84
CA GLY A 230 3.56 -14.71 -4.95
C GLY A 230 4.57 -13.56 -4.96
N GLU A 231 5.86 -13.90 -4.92
CA GLU A 231 6.95 -12.92 -4.87
C GLU A 231 7.08 -12.09 -6.15
N GLU A 232 6.62 -12.63 -7.28
CA GLU A 232 6.51 -11.96 -8.57
C GLU A 232 5.07 -12.06 -9.07
N PHE A 233 4.49 -10.94 -9.51
CA PHE A 233 3.13 -10.89 -10.06
C PHE A 233 3.02 -9.85 -11.18
N ASP A 234 1.90 -9.89 -11.92
CA ASP A 234 1.84 -9.19 -13.20
C ASP A 234 1.60 -7.69 -13.07
N ILE A 235 0.59 -7.27 -12.31
CA ILE A 235 0.14 -5.88 -12.27
C ILE A 235 -0.04 -5.41 -10.82
N HIS A 236 0.59 -4.30 -10.48
CA HIS A 236 0.28 -3.51 -9.29
C HIS A 236 -0.34 -2.17 -9.69
N GLY A 237 -1.45 -1.81 -9.07
CA GLY A 237 -2.20 -0.64 -9.46
C GLY A 237 -2.78 0.20 -8.34
N GLY A 238 -3.08 1.46 -8.66
CA GLY A 238 -3.72 2.41 -7.76
C GLY A 238 -3.99 3.77 -8.42
N GLY A 239 -4.40 4.74 -7.63
CA GLY A 239 -4.48 6.13 -8.07
C GLY A 239 -3.10 6.74 -8.28
N MET A 240 -3.01 7.82 -9.07
CA MET A 240 -1.76 8.54 -9.31
C MET A 240 -1.18 9.15 -8.03
N ASP A 241 -2.01 9.45 -7.04
CA ASP A 241 -1.64 9.89 -5.70
C ASP A 241 -0.84 8.85 -4.92
N LEU A 242 -1.07 7.56 -5.19
CA LEU A 242 -0.33 6.46 -4.57
C LEU A 242 1.05 6.23 -5.20
N LYS A 243 1.31 6.74 -6.41
CA LYS A 243 2.59 6.58 -7.09
C LYS A 243 3.76 7.00 -6.20
N PHE A 244 3.57 8.11 -5.48
CA PHE A 244 4.48 8.58 -4.45
C PHE A 244 3.72 9.18 -3.27
N PRO A 245 4.06 8.82 -2.01
CA PRO A 245 5.17 7.94 -1.63
C PRO A 245 4.83 6.44 -1.61
N HIS A 246 3.55 6.05 -1.60
CA HIS A 246 3.10 4.71 -1.21
C HIS A 246 3.73 3.58 -2.04
N HIS A 247 3.52 3.56 -3.35
CA HIS A 247 4.06 2.51 -4.23
C HIS A 247 5.60 2.52 -4.32
N GLU A 248 6.21 3.71 -4.24
CA GLU A 248 7.67 3.81 -4.14
C GLU A 248 8.21 3.11 -2.89
N CYS A 249 7.54 3.32 -1.75
CA CYS A 249 7.89 2.67 -0.48
C CYS A 249 7.68 1.15 -0.53
N GLU A 250 6.66 0.67 -1.27
CA GLU A 250 6.43 -0.76 -1.46
C GLU A 250 7.55 -1.41 -2.30
N ILE A 251 7.96 -0.77 -3.40
CA ILE A 251 9.08 -1.21 -4.24
C ILE A 251 10.37 -1.30 -3.41
N ALA A 252 10.65 -0.27 -2.61
CA ALA A 252 11.83 -0.25 -1.75
C ALA A 252 11.84 -1.41 -0.75
N GLN A 253 10.71 -1.69 -0.12
CA GLN A 253 10.55 -2.82 0.80
C GLN A 253 10.72 -4.16 0.08
N ALA A 254 10.06 -4.36 -1.07
CA ALA A 254 10.17 -5.58 -1.85
C ALA A 254 11.62 -5.84 -2.29
N ARG A 255 12.32 -4.80 -2.75
CA ARG A 255 13.74 -4.86 -3.11
C ARG A 255 14.60 -5.21 -1.90
N GLY A 256 14.32 -4.61 -0.75
CA GLY A 256 14.99 -4.90 0.50
C GLY A 256 14.76 -6.33 1.02
N LEU A 257 13.65 -6.94 0.65
CA LEU A 257 13.31 -8.34 0.91
C LEU A 257 13.77 -9.29 -0.20
N GLU A 258 14.54 -8.79 -1.17
CA GLU A 258 15.05 -9.54 -2.33
C GLU A 258 13.94 -10.18 -3.19
N LYS A 259 12.76 -9.56 -3.24
CA LYS A 259 11.61 -10.04 -4.02
C LYS A 259 11.54 -9.33 -5.37
N PRO A 260 11.24 -10.05 -6.47
CA PRO A 260 11.06 -9.46 -7.81
C PRO A 260 9.92 -8.44 -7.86
N PHE A 261 8.82 -8.72 -7.15
CA PHE A 261 7.63 -7.89 -7.00
C PHE A 261 6.81 -7.73 -8.29
N ALA A 262 6.12 -6.59 -8.48
CA ALA A 262 5.25 -6.38 -9.65
C ALA A 262 6.03 -6.08 -10.92
N ARG A 263 5.69 -6.78 -12.02
CA ARG A 263 6.28 -6.50 -13.35
C ARG A 263 5.80 -5.20 -13.94
N ASN A 264 4.53 -4.87 -13.73
CA ASN A 264 3.91 -3.70 -14.35
C ASN A 264 3.21 -2.86 -13.29
N TRP A 265 3.44 -1.56 -13.34
CA TRP A 265 2.81 -0.57 -12.47
C TRP A 265 1.81 0.26 -13.27
N MET A 266 0.57 0.29 -12.82
CA MET A 266 -0.50 1.02 -13.50
C MET A 266 -1.15 2.04 -12.58
N HIS A 267 -1.25 3.29 -13.03
CA HIS A 267 -1.84 4.36 -12.24
C HIS A 267 -2.98 5.04 -13.00
N THR A 268 -4.09 5.24 -12.31
CA THR A 268 -5.21 6.01 -12.85
C THR A 268 -5.03 7.48 -12.51
N ASN A 269 -5.26 8.36 -13.50
CA ASN A 269 -5.22 9.79 -13.26
C ASN A 269 -6.24 10.21 -12.19
N MET A 270 -5.91 11.26 -11.45
CA MET A 270 -6.85 11.92 -10.54
C MET A 270 -8.01 12.57 -11.33
N LEU A 271 -9.11 12.83 -10.63
CA LEU A 271 -10.25 13.60 -11.15
C LEU A 271 -9.94 15.09 -11.15
#